data_dd3e6a8c4e54a736215ec7576d20698c
#
_entry.id   dd3e6a8c4e54a736215ec7576d20698c
#
_cell.length_a   1.000
_cell.length_b   1.000
_cell.length_c   1.000
_cell.angle_alpha   90.00
_cell.angle_beta   90.00
_cell.angle_gamma   90.00
#
_symmetry.space_group_name_H-M   'P 1'
#
loop_
_entity.id
_entity.type
_entity.pdbx_description
1 polymer ?
#
loop_
_entity_poly.entity_id
_entity_poly.type
_entity_poly.pdbx_seq_one_letter_code
_entity_poly.pdbx_strand_id
1 'polypeptide(L)'
;MRIFEIIKENVNLREAAERYGVEVNHYGMALCPFHNDRHPSLYVADDHYYCFACGEHGDVIDFVGRLFQLSPYDAARKLMADFHLSPDKPPSAAALHAKRVQTEAQQLRENERLCFCSVRLCPCPAGLEGAVCAAVV
;
A
#
# COMPACT_ATOMS: atom_id res chain seq x y z
N MET A 1 -16.25 -7.17 10.83
CA MET A 1 -15.65 -6.53 9.65
C MET A 1 -14.64 -5.43 9.98
N ARG A 2 -14.81 -4.69 11.06
CA ARG A 2 -13.85 -3.64 11.48
C ARG A 2 -12.43 -4.12 11.77
N ILE A 3 -12.24 -5.38 12.18
CA ILE A 3 -10.92 -5.95 12.51
C ILE A 3 -9.95 -5.87 11.31
N PHE A 4 -10.41 -6.22 10.12
CA PHE A 4 -9.59 -6.20 8.91
C PHE A 4 -9.16 -4.78 8.51
N GLU A 5 -10.07 -3.82 8.64
CA GLU A 5 -9.81 -2.41 8.35
C GLU A 5 -8.77 -1.84 9.33
N ILE A 6 -8.95 -2.12 10.63
CA ILE A 6 -8.02 -1.67 11.68
C ILE A 6 -6.61 -2.20 11.42
N ILE A 7 -6.47 -3.47 11.03
CA ILE A 7 -5.18 -4.06 10.73
C ILE A 7 -4.53 -3.39 9.52
N LYS A 8 -5.26 -3.25 8.42
CA LYS A 8 -4.77 -2.59 7.20
C LYS A 8 -4.39 -1.12 7.41
N GLU A 9 -4.98 -0.48 8.40
CA GLU A 9 -4.69 0.92 8.73
C GLU A 9 -3.51 1.12 9.68
N ASN A 10 -3.24 0.14 10.52
CA ASN A 10 -2.26 0.27 11.61
C ASN A 10 -1.05 -0.65 11.47
N VAL A 11 -1.13 -1.68 10.63
CA VAL A 11 -0.03 -2.64 10.42
C VAL A 11 0.54 -2.46 9.03
N ASN A 12 1.83 -2.17 8.99
CA ASN A 12 2.59 -2.16 7.76
C ASN A 12 3.04 -3.61 7.46
N LEU A 13 2.83 -4.07 6.22
CA LEU A 13 3.20 -5.42 5.82
C LEU A 13 4.71 -5.68 5.96
N ARG A 14 5.53 -4.67 5.68
CA ARG A 14 6.99 -4.76 5.84
C ARG A 14 7.38 -5.03 7.28
N GLU A 15 6.80 -4.28 8.23
CA GLU A 15 7.03 -4.48 9.66
C GLU A 15 6.54 -5.86 10.12
N ALA A 16 5.40 -6.31 9.62
CA ALA A 16 4.88 -7.64 9.91
C ALA A 16 5.81 -8.74 9.37
N ALA A 17 6.32 -8.60 8.14
CA ALA A 17 7.24 -9.55 7.53
C ALA A 17 8.56 -9.67 8.35
N GLU A 18 9.16 -8.55 8.70
CA GLU A 18 10.37 -8.51 9.53
C GLU A 18 10.14 -9.13 10.92
N ARG A 19 8.99 -8.85 11.53
CA ARG A 19 8.61 -9.42 12.85
C ARG A 19 8.46 -10.93 12.80
N TYR A 20 8.02 -11.49 11.69
CA TYR A 20 7.87 -12.93 11.48
C TYR A 20 9.12 -13.60 10.87
N GLY A 21 10.23 -12.89 10.81
CA GLY A 21 11.52 -13.42 10.41
C GLY A 21 11.78 -13.45 8.90
N VAL A 22 11.01 -12.69 8.13
CA VAL A 22 11.26 -12.48 6.69
C VAL A 22 12.10 -11.21 6.53
N GLU A 23 13.38 -11.37 6.20
CA GLU A 23 14.30 -10.24 6.02
C GLU A 23 14.00 -9.52 4.70
N VAL A 24 13.53 -8.29 4.81
CA VAL A 24 13.22 -7.42 3.67
C VAL A 24 14.38 -6.46 3.46
N ASN A 25 14.99 -6.49 2.28
CA ASN A 25 16.09 -5.57 1.95
C ASN A 25 15.56 -4.14 1.71
N HIS A 26 16.48 -3.19 1.56
CA HIS A 26 16.13 -1.78 1.35
C HIS A 26 15.37 -1.49 0.04
N TYR A 27 15.38 -2.43 -0.91
CA TYR A 27 14.59 -2.35 -2.15
C TYR A 27 13.17 -2.94 -2.00
N GLY A 28 12.81 -3.45 -0.83
CA GLY A 28 11.53 -4.12 -0.62
C GLY A 28 11.50 -5.56 -1.12
N MET A 29 12.65 -6.17 -1.37
CA MET A 29 12.76 -7.56 -1.82
C MET A 29 13.16 -8.48 -0.68
N ALA A 30 12.55 -9.68 -0.64
CA ALA A 30 12.81 -10.71 0.35
C ALA A 30 12.82 -12.11 -0.29
N LEU A 31 13.31 -13.08 0.44
CA LEU A 31 13.13 -14.48 0.10
C LEU A 31 11.67 -14.88 0.36
N CYS A 32 11.06 -15.56 -0.60
CA CYS A 32 9.68 -15.97 -0.45
C CYS A 32 9.54 -17.15 0.53
N PRO A 33 8.72 -17.04 1.58
CA PRO A 33 8.53 -18.14 2.53
C PRO A 33 7.58 -19.24 2.01
N PHE A 34 6.91 -19.00 0.89
CA PHE A 34 5.85 -19.89 0.37
C PHE A 34 6.38 -20.94 -0.61
N HIS A 35 7.61 -20.78 -1.10
CA HIS A 35 8.31 -21.75 -1.93
C HIS A 35 9.81 -21.79 -1.58
N ASN A 36 10.52 -22.80 -2.04
CA ASN A 36 11.96 -22.91 -1.79
C ASN A 36 12.72 -21.92 -2.69
N ASP A 37 12.92 -20.73 -2.18
CA ASP A 37 13.54 -19.61 -2.89
C ASP A 37 15.04 -19.50 -2.56
N ARG A 38 15.86 -19.31 -3.59
CA ARG A 38 17.32 -19.11 -3.47
C ARG A 38 17.71 -17.65 -3.74
N HIS A 39 16.83 -16.89 -4.37
CA HIS A 39 17.07 -15.50 -4.74
C HIS A 39 15.85 -14.67 -4.34
N PRO A 40 16.03 -13.45 -3.83
CA PRO A 40 14.91 -12.60 -3.43
C PRO A 40 13.93 -12.40 -4.59
N SER A 41 12.76 -13.02 -4.50
CA SER A 41 11.70 -12.94 -5.50
C SER A 41 10.38 -12.38 -4.95
N LEU A 42 10.29 -12.21 -3.64
CA LEU A 42 9.14 -11.61 -2.97
C LEU A 42 9.33 -10.10 -2.88
N TYR A 43 8.48 -9.35 -3.54
CA TYR A 43 8.35 -7.92 -3.34
C TYR A 43 7.37 -7.63 -2.21
N VAL A 44 7.80 -6.83 -1.24
CA VAL A 44 7.02 -6.44 -0.07
C VAL A 44 6.87 -4.91 -0.08
N ALA A 45 5.67 -4.46 -0.35
CA ALA A 45 5.26 -3.07 -0.20
C ALA A 45 4.67 -2.83 1.20
N ASP A 46 4.20 -1.64 1.47
CA ASP A 46 3.61 -1.29 2.77
C ASP A 46 2.24 -1.93 2.99
N ASP A 47 1.48 -2.14 1.93
CA ASP A 47 0.10 -2.60 1.94
C ASP A 47 -0.13 -3.96 1.26
N HIS A 48 0.79 -4.40 0.39
CA HIS A 48 0.67 -5.66 -0.33
C HIS A 48 2.02 -6.33 -0.60
N TYR A 49 1.99 -7.62 -0.90
CA TYR A 49 3.15 -8.35 -1.39
C TYR A 49 2.85 -9.02 -2.73
N TYR A 50 3.91 -9.27 -3.48
CA TYR A 50 3.85 -10.03 -4.73
C TYR A 50 5.13 -10.86 -4.91
N CYS A 51 4.99 -12.15 -5.16
CA CYS A 51 6.11 -13.01 -5.50
C CYS A 51 6.21 -13.21 -7.01
N PHE A 52 7.33 -12.83 -7.59
CA PHE A 52 7.56 -12.98 -9.03
C PHE A 52 7.83 -14.42 -9.47
N ALA A 53 8.20 -15.31 -8.54
CA ALA A 53 8.52 -16.69 -8.86
C ALA A 53 7.29 -17.61 -8.77
N CYS A 54 6.50 -17.53 -7.70
CA CYS A 54 5.30 -18.38 -7.52
C CYS A 54 3.99 -17.67 -7.85
N GLY A 55 3.98 -16.35 -8.06
CA GLY A 55 2.79 -15.57 -8.36
C GLY A 55 1.89 -15.29 -7.15
N GLU A 56 2.32 -15.67 -5.94
CA GLU A 56 1.57 -15.38 -4.72
C GLU A 56 1.52 -13.88 -4.44
N HIS A 57 0.36 -13.42 -4.07
CA HIS A 57 0.12 -12.00 -3.76
C HIS A 57 -1.02 -11.88 -2.74
N GLY A 58 -1.07 -10.76 -2.08
CA GLY A 58 -2.12 -10.47 -1.12
C GLY A 58 -1.77 -9.32 -0.19
N ASP A 59 -2.57 -9.14 0.84
CA ASP A 59 -2.36 -8.15 1.88
C ASP A 59 -1.68 -8.76 3.14
N VAL A 60 -1.52 -7.95 4.19
CA VAL A 60 -0.88 -8.38 5.43
C VAL A 60 -1.60 -9.55 6.09
N ILE A 61 -2.91 -9.65 5.96
CA ILE A 61 -3.72 -10.72 6.55
C ILE A 61 -3.50 -12.03 5.78
N ASP A 62 -3.50 -11.95 4.45
CA ASP A 62 -3.22 -13.09 3.58
C ASP A 62 -1.79 -13.61 3.78
N PHE A 63 -0.83 -12.69 3.94
CA PHE A 63 0.56 -13.04 4.23
C PHE A 63 0.69 -13.88 5.49
N VAL A 64 0.12 -13.41 6.61
CA VAL A 64 0.18 -14.12 7.90
C VAL A 64 -0.66 -15.40 7.86
N GLY A 65 -1.82 -15.38 7.21
CA GLY A 65 -2.66 -16.55 7.01
C GLY A 65 -1.93 -17.67 6.30
N ARG A 66 -1.22 -17.37 5.23
CA ARG A 66 -0.39 -18.32 4.47
C ARG A 66 0.84 -18.77 5.24
N LEU A 67 1.53 -17.85 5.90
CA LEU A 67 2.76 -18.16 6.64
C LEU A 67 2.52 -19.15 7.78
N PHE A 68 1.41 -19.01 8.49
CA PHE A 68 1.04 -19.83 9.64
C PHE A 68 -0.08 -20.85 9.33
N GLN A 69 -0.54 -20.94 8.10
CA GLN A 69 -1.65 -21.81 7.66
C GLN A 69 -2.93 -21.56 8.48
N LEU A 70 -3.22 -20.30 8.74
CA LEU A 70 -4.38 -19.84 9.51
C LEU A 70 -5.51 -19.36 8.59
N SER A 71 -6.73 -19.39 9.13
CA SER A 71 -7.84 -18.72 8.46
C SER A 71 -7.61 -17.20 8.45
N PRO A 72 -8.18 -16.44 7.50
CA PRO A 72 -8.04 -14.98 7.47
C PRO A 72 -8.46 -14.29 8.78
N TYR A 73 -9.47 -14.84 9.44
CA TYR A 73 -9.94 -14.34 10.73
C TYR A 73 -8.95 -14.61 11.86
N ASP A 74 -8.35 -15.80 11.92
CA ASP A 74 -7.34 -16.14 12.92
C ASP A 74 -6.02 -15.39 12.68
N ALA A 75 -5.65 -15.20 11.43
CA ALA A 75 -4.51 -14.36 11.04
C ALA A 75 -4.72 -12.91 11.51
N ALA A 76 -5.92 -12.36 11.33
CA ALA A 76 -6.28 -11.04 11.81
C ALA A 76 -6.21 -10.95 13.34
N ARG A 77 -6.75 -11.94 14.05
CA ARG A 77 -6.65 -11.99 15.53
C ARG A 77 -5.21 -12.08 16.02
N LYS A 78 -4.37 -12.87 15.34
CA LYS A 78 -2.95 -12.97 15.65
C LYS A 78 -2.24 -11.63 15.45
N LEU A 79 -2.47 -10.96 14.33
CA LEU A 79 -1.93 -9.63 14.07
C LEU A 79 -2.36 -8.61 15.13
N MET A 80 -3.63 -8.61 15.53
CA MET A 80 -4.10 -7.74 16.61
C MET A 80 -3.38 -8.00 17.93
N ALA A 81 -3.14 -9.26 18.29
CA ALA A 81 -2.43 -9.63 19.50
C ALA A 81 -0.94 -9.23 19.43
N ASP A 82 -0.27 -9.51 18.32
CA ASP A 82 1.16 -9.27 18.12
C ASP A 82 1.50 -7.77 18.02
N PHE A 83 0.59 -6.98 17.46
CA PHE A 83 0.73 -5.52 17.34
C PHE A 83 -0.03 -4.73 18.42
N HIS A 84 -0.57 -5.42 19.42
CA HIS A 84 -1.32 -4.82 20.54
C HIS A 84 -2.44 -3.87 20.09
N LEU A 85 -3.13 -4.22 19.00
CA LEU A 85 -4.24 -3.44 18.47
C LEU A 85 -5.53 -3.78 19.22
N SER A 86 -6.26 -2.75 19.63
CA SER A 86 -7.58 -2.90 20.25
C SER A 86 -8.66 -2.51 19.25
N PRO A 87 -9.74 -3.29 19.12
CA PRO A 87 -10.83 -2.98 18.18
C PRO A 87 -11.53 -1.65 18.48
N ASP A 88 -11.36 -1.15 19.71
CA ASP A 88 -11.98 0.10 20.19
C ASP A 88 -11.03 1.32 20.13
N LYS A 89 -9.77 1.13 19.72
CA LYS A 89 -8.82 2.23 19.65
C LYS A 89 -8.95 2.94 18.29
N PRO A 90 -9.29 4.22 18.26
CA PRO A 90 -9.31 4.97 17.02
C PRO A 90 -7.90 4.99 16.39
N PRO A 91 -7.77 5.02 15.07
CA PRO A 91 -6.48 5.08 14.38
C PRO A 91 -5.65 6.22 14.94
N SER A 92 -4.36 5.98 15.15
CA SER A 92 -3.47 6.99 15.70
C SER A 92 -3.45 8.24 14.80
N ALA A 93 -3.31 9.41 15.39
CA ALA A 93 -3.23 10.67 14.64
C ALA A 93 -2.12 10.64 13.58
N ALA A 94 -1.04 9.90 13.83
CA ALA A 94 0.05 9.70 12.87
C ALA A 94 -0.39 8.86 11.64
N ALA A 95 -1.19 7.81 11.84
CA ALA A 95 -1.72 6.98 10.75
C ALA A 95 -2.71 7.77 9.88
N LEU A 96 -3.56 8.60 10.50
CA LEU A 96 -4.47 9.51 9.77
C LEU A 96 -3.71 10.56 8.97
N HIS A 97 -2.63 11.10 9.52
CA HIS A 97 -1.80 12.09 8.83
C HIS A 97 -1.07 11.48 7.64
N ALA A 98 -0.49 10.26 7.79
CA ALA A 98 0.16 9.54 6.72
C ALA A 98 -0.80 9.24 5.56
N LYS A 99 -2.04 8.81 5.86
CA LYS A 99 -3.07 8.59 4.84
C LYS A 99 -3.43 9.89 4.10
N ARG A 100 -3.57 11.02 4.80
CA ARG A 100 -3.86 12.31 4.15
C ARG A 100 -2.76 12.69 3.18
N VAL A 101 -1.50 12.60 3.58
CA VAL A 101 -0.34 12.93 2.73
C VAL A 101 -0.29 12.01 1.50
N GLN A 102 -0.55 10.72 1.64
CA GLN A 102 -0.59 9.77 0.52
C GLN A 102 -1.74 10.07 -0.45
N THR A 103 -2.92 10.39 0.07
CA THR A 103 -4.09 10.73 -0.75
C THR A 103 -3.87 12.04 -1.51
N GLU A 104 -3.29 13.05 -0.88
CA GLU A 104 -2.94 14.33 -1.52
C GLU A 104 -1.88 14.14 -2.61
N ALA A 105 -0.85 13.32 -2.35
CA ALA A 105 0.18 13.00 -3.33
C ALA A 105 -0.37 12.18 -4.51
N GLN A 106 -1.32 11.28 -4.28
CA GLN A 106 -2.01 10.55 -5.34
C GLN A 106 -2.89 11.46 -6.19
N GLN A 107 -3.66 12.35 -5.58
CA GLN A 107 -4.50 13.31 -6.28
C GLN A 107 -3.68 14.28 -7.14
N LEU A 108 -2.52 14.73 -6.65
CA LEU A 108 -1.59 15.56 -7.43
C LEU A 108 -1.10 14.83 -8.69
N ARG A 109 -0.68 13.57 -8.57
CA ARG A 109 -0.24 12.75 -9.71
C ARG A 109 -1.37 12.46 -10.71
N GLU A 110 -2.59 12.24 -10.22
CA GLU A 110 -3.78 12.04 -11.05
C GLU A 110 -4.12 13.31 -11.83
N ASN A 111 -4.09 14.47 -11.18
CA ASN A 111 -4.33 15.77 -11.81
C ASN A 111 -3.25 16.10 -12.86
N GLU A 112 -1.98 15.79 -12.61
CA GLU A 112 -0.91 15.93 -13.61
C GLU A 112 -1.11 15.03 -14.82
N ARG A 113 -1.58 13.79 -14.63
CA ARG A 113 -1.92 12.89 -15.73
C ARG A 113 -3.09 13.40 -16.57
N LEU A 114 -4.12 13.94 -15.94
CA LEU A 114 -5.29 14.52 -16.62
C LEU A 114 -4.92 15.80 -17.38
N CYS A 115 -4.09 16.67 -16.82
CA CYS A 115 -3.57 17.85 -17.53
C CYS A 115 -2.75 17.47 -18.75
N PHE A 116 -1.92 16.42 -18.68
CA PHE A 116 -1.12 15.99 -19.83
C PHE A 116 -1.96 15.38 -20.97
N CYS A 117 -3.10 14.75 -20.65
CA CYS A 117 -4.03 14.26 -21.65
C CYS A 117 -4.86 15.39 -22.31
N SER A 118 -5.18 16.45 -21.57
CA SER A 118 -5.98 17.58 -22.11
C SER A 118 -5.21 18.44 -23.12
N VAL A 119 -3.88 18.51 -23.01
CA VAL A 119 -3.05 19.32 -23.93
C VAL A 119 -2.95 18.68 -25.33
N ARG A 120 -3.24 17.40 -25.49
CA ARG A 120 -3.20 16.73 -26.82
C ARG A 120 -4.49 16.83 -27.64
N LEU A 121 -5.58 17.33 -27.08
CA LEU A 121 -6.90 17.39 -27.73
C LEU A 121 -7.60 18.75 -27.63
N CYS A 122 -6.88 19.83 -27.33
CA CYS A 122 -7.40 21.17 -27.55
C CYS A 122 -7.12 21.58 -28.99
N PRO A 123 -8.12 21.64 -29.88
CA PRO A 123 -8.05 22.46 -31.06
C PRO A 123 -8.20 23.90 -30.57
N CYS A 124 -7.11 24.55 -30.19
CA CYS A 124 -7.12 25.99 -30.03
C CYS A 124 -7.43 26.61 -31.42
N PRO A 125 -8.55 27.32 -31.60
CA PRO A 125 -8.70 28.16 -32.76
C PRO A 125 -7.60 29.22 -32.72
N ALA A 126 -6.81 29.24 -33.76
CA ALA A 126 -5.80 30.24 -33.96
C ALA A 126 -6.45 31.64 -33.92
N GLY A 127 -6.03 32.45 -32.94
CA GLY A 127 -6.36 33.87 -32.92
C GLY A 127 -7.07 34.37 -31.68
N LEU A 128 -6.38 34.38 -30.53
CA LEU A 128 -6.58 35.36 -29.46
C LEU A 128 -5.32 35.37 -28.61
N GLU A 129 -4.47 36.33 -28.87
CA GLU A 129 -3.36 36.71 -28.02
C GLU A 129 -3.91 37.14 -26.66
N GLY A 130 -3.39 36.59 -25.58
CA GLY A 130 -3.46 37.18 -24.25
C GLY A 130 -4.53 36.66 -23.29
N ALA A 131 -4.74 35.34 -23.16
CA ALA A 131 -5.44 34.83 -21.99
C ALA A 131 -4.48 34.02 -21.13
N VAL A 132 -3.94 34.65 -20.11
CA VAL A 132 -3.23 34.01 -19.02
C VAL A 132 -4.19 33.01 -18.39
N CYS A 133 -3.85 31.73 -18.43
CA CYS A 133 -4.53 30.73 -17.61
C CYS A 133 -4.29 31.12 -16.14
N ALA A 134 -5.23 31.86 -15.57
CA ALA A 134 -5.24 32.13 -14.14
C ALA A 134 -5.51 30.82 -13.43
N ALA A 135 -4.48 30.32 -12.74
CA ALA A 135 -4.65 29.23 -11.80
C ALA A 135 -5.66 29.68 -10.75
N VAL A 136 -6.79 29.03 -10.72
CA VAL A 136 -7.76 29.17 -9.64
C VAL A 136 -7.18 28.41 -8.45
N VAL A 137 -6.92 29.17 -7.41
CA VAL A 137 -6.54 28.70 -6.07
C VAL A 137 -7.71 27.91 -5.45
#